data_51889a7cf424f5dd1bc3703d869f3e23
#
_entry.id   51889a7cf424f5dd1bc3703d869f3e23
#
_cell.length_a   1.000
_cell.length_b   1.000
_cell.length_c   1.000
_cell.angle_alpha   90.00
_cell.angle_beta   90.00
_cell.angle_gamma   90.00
#
_symmetry.space_group_name_H-M   'P 1'
#
loop_
_entity.id
_entity.type
_entity.pdbx_description
1 polymer ?
#
loop_
_entity_poly.entity_id
_entity_poly.type
_entity_poly.pdbx_seq_one_letter_code
_entity_poly.pdbx_strand_id
1 'polypeptide(L)'
;INVARGGTLGQTWCLRQELDAIDNKLMKTVLAEHDAQTGIWDNPKQVAALMDEWEKSCEVAREAHTQKVAQAKAEGKKEPRLRLPKKPGDARAGWSPPAGLFNATVMPIRHLGLRGVLYYQGENNNFMRWTRYESTFPKVPVSFRKAFNDDSLPFGCISQPGWGTFGIDPEVATVAEGYAIIRDIQRRALKDDLHGDMIATYPSGNSYIHPAEKLPVAEYASLWALAKVYKKKVVHRGNEFTAMKKQDEKLFLFFDQDPMVYERWKHIENNAAWQVLPQPREGKAPIKGFIIAGADRRWYPAKARETRLDKKWCIELSSDLVKEPVAARYGWANWPTGNLVGRERIPVPTFRTDNWPLPKGMNYSPEAKKA
;
A
#
# COMPACT_ATOMS: atom_id res chain seq x y z
N ILE A 1 -3.50 20.73 -9.56
CA ILE A 1 -2.20 21.01 -8.89
C ILE A 1 -1.57 19.68 -8.54
N ASN A 2 -0.30 19.49 -8.85
CA ASN A 2 0.46 18.28 -8.50
C ASN A 2 1.51 18.64 -7.43
N VAL A 3 1.40 18.00 -6.28
CA VAL A 3 2.36 18.14 -5.15
C VAL A 3 3.08 16.82 -4.84
N ALA A 4 2.94 15.82 -5.72
CA ALA A 4 3.46 14.48 -5.49
C ALA A 4 5.01 14.44 -5.46
N ARG A 5 5.56 13.58 -4.60
CA ARG A 5 6.97 13.23 -4.53
C ARG A 5 7.11 11.72 -4.38
N GLY A 6 7.85 11.08 -5.28
CA GLY A 6 8.04 9.62 -5.26
C GLY A 6 8.84 9.13 -4.06
N GLY A 7 8.64 7.86 -3.69
CA GLY A 7 9.41 7.19 -2.62
C GLY A 7 9.14 7.70 -1.20
N THR A 8 7.99 8.34 -0.95
CA THR A 8 7.65 8.94 0.34
C THR A 8 6.87 8.01 1.26
N LEU A 9 6.90 8.27 2.56
CA LEU A 9 6.11 7.60 3.58
C LEU A 9 4.83 8.39 3.90
N GLY A 10 3.76 7.71 4.29
CA GLY A 10 2.45 8.32 4.56
C GLY A 10 2.49 9.46 5.60
N GLN A 11 3.33 9.33 6.63
CA GLN A 11 3.45 10.33 7.70
C GLN A 11 3.88 11.73 7.22
N THR A 12 4.58 11.82 6.08
CA THR A 12 5.00 13.12 5.56
C THR A 12 3.86 13.91 4.93
N TRP A 13 2.71 13.23 4.66
CA TRP A 13 1.50 13.77 4.05
C TRP A 13 0.39 14.08 5.07
N CYS A 14 0.72 14.14 6.35
CA CYS A 14 -0.21 14.50 7.42
C CYS A 14 0.14 15.85 8.04
N LEU A 15 -0.84 16.54 8.61
CA LEU A 15 -0.60 17.62 9.56
C LEU A 15 0.09 17.07 10.80
N ARG A 16 1.03 17.82 11.37
CA ARG A 16 1.76 17.40 12.59
C ARG A 16 0.79 17.12 13.75
N GLN A 17 -0.20 17.95 13.99
CA GLN A 17 -1.21 17.76 15.03
C GLN A 17 -2.00 16.44 14.87
N GLU A 18 -2.21 15.97 13.64
CA GLU A 18 -2.89 14.68 13.39
C GLU A 18 -1.97 13.50 13.69
N LEU A 19 -0.68 13.65 13.48
CA LEU A 19 0.32 12.64 13.87
C LEU A 19 0.48 12.56 15.38
N ASP A 20 0.51 13.71 16.07
CA ASP A 20 0.61 13.80 17.54
C ASP A 20 -0.60 13.16 18.23
N ALA A 21 -1.78 13.22 17.61
CA ALA A 21 -3.01 12.60 18.10
C ALA A 21 -3.06 11.05 17.91
N ILE A 22 -2.05 10.44 17.31
CA ILE A 22 -2.00 8.99 17.15
C ILE A 22 -1.56 8.33 18.46
N ASP A 23 -2.46 7.64 19.14
CA ASP A 23 -2.12 6.88 20.35
C ASP A 23 -1.50 5.51 19.99
N ASN A 24 -0.27 5.55 19.53
CA ASN A 24 0.51 4.39 19.11
C ASN A 24 1.97 4.57 19.50
N LYS A 25 2.52 3.59 20.25
CA LYS A 25 3.90 3.65 20.74
C LYS A 25 4.92 3.86 19.62
N LEU A 26 4.75 3.17 18.47
CA LEU A 26 5.64 3.29 17.33
C LEU A 26 5.66 4.73 16.79
N MET A 27 4.49 5.35 16.63
CA MET A 27 4.42 6.73 16.13
C MET A 27 4.97 7.73 17.14
N LYS A 28 4.66 7.58 18.41
CA LYS A 28 5.24 8.40 19.48
C LYS A 28 6.78 8.36 19.47
N THR A 29 7.35 7.16 19.31
CA THR A 29 8.81 7.01 19.17
C THR A 29 9.35 7.72 17.93
N VAL A 30 8.72 7.52 16.76
CA VAL A 30 9.14 8.17 15.51
C VAL A 30 9.10 9.70 15.60
N LEU A 31 8.06 10.25 16.23
CA LEU A 31 7.92 11.69 16.40
C LEU A 31 8.97 12.23 17.40
N ALA A 32 9.15 11.56 18.52
CA ALA A 32 10.15 11.95 19.54
C ALA A 32 11.58 11.90 18.97
N GLU A 33 11.93 10.86 18.21
CA GLU A 33 13.22 10.75 17.53
C GLU A 33 13.43 11.89 16.52
N HIS A 34 12.39 12.19 15.74
CA HIS A 34 12.44 13.30 14.78
C HIS A 34 12.64 14.63 15.48
N ASP A 35 11.89 14.90 16.56
CA ASP A 35 11.97 16.15 17.32
C ASP A 35 13.33 16.30 18.01
N ALA A 36 13.85 15.24 18.59
CA ALA A 36 15.20 15.24 19.16
C ALA A 36 16.27 15.59 18.12
N GLN A 37 16.17 14.97 16.92
CA GLN A 37 17.10 15.27 15.83
C GLN A 37 16.96 16.69 15.31
N THR A 38 15.74 17.21 15.15
CA THR A 38 15.54 18.61 14.73
C THR A 38 16.02 19.60 15.77
N GLY A 39 15.83 19.31 17.06
CA GLY A 39 16.31 20.12 18.17
C GLY A 39 17.83 20.35 18.16
N ILE A 40 18.62 19.35 17.73
CA ILE A 40 20.06 19.50 17.53
C ILE A 40 20.35 20.61 16.51
N TRP A 41 19.59 20.68 15.41
CA TRP A 41 19.80 21.65 14.34
C TRP A 41 19.31 23.05 14.67
N ASP A 42 18.50 23.20 15.70
CA ASP A 42 18.09 24.49 16.24
C ASP A 42 19.14 25.10 17.21
N ASN A 43 20.17 24.32 17.57
CA ASN A 43 21.25 24.74 18.46
C ASN A 43 22.62 24.74 17.75
N PRO A 44 23.16 25.90 17.35
CA PRO A 44 24.41 25.99 16.62
C PRO A 44 25.63 25.32 17.33
N LYS A 45 25.66 25.30 18.65
CA LYS A 45 26.73 24.64 19.41
C LYS A 45 26.66 23.13 19.28
N GLN A 46 25.44 22.57 19.33
CA GLN A 46 25.23 21.13 19.13
C GLN A 46 25.54 20.71 17.68
N VAL A 47 25.17 21.53 16.69
CA VAL A 47 25.53 21.30 15.30
C VAL A 47 27.05 21.29 15.13
N ALA A 48 27.77 22.24 15.69
CA ALA A 48 29.22 22.30 15.62
C ALA A 48 29.88 21.05 16.24
N ALA A 49 29.43 20.64 17.41
CA ALA A 49 29.91 19.41 18.07
C ALA A 49 29.63 18.15 17.23
N LEU A 50 28.43 18.03 16.64
CA LEU A 50 28.07 16.94 15.78
C LEU A 50 28.91 16.87 14.50
N MET A 51 29.25 18.01 13.93
CA MET A 51 30.10 18.10 12.75
C MET A 51 31.56 17.75 13.07
N ASP A 52 32.09 18.20 14.21
CA ASP A 52 33.43 17.85 14.69
C ASP A 52 33.56 16.32 14.93
N GLU A 53 32.57 15.70 15.57
CA GLU A 53 32.52 14.24 15.76
C GLU A 53 32.48 13.49 14.42
N TRP A 54 31.70 13.98 13.47
CA TRP A 54 31.65 13.38 12.13
C TRP A 54 33.00 13.50 11.41
N GLU A 55 33.68 14.64 11.47
CA GLU A 55 35.02 14.84 10.88
C GLU A 55 36.04 13.87 11.46
N LYS A 56 36.08 13.74 12.80
CA LYS A 56 36.93 12.74 13.48
C LYS A 56 36.62 11.32 13.03
N SER A 57 35.34 10.98 12.87
CA SER A 57 34.93 9.67 12.36
C SER A 57 35.40 9.43 10.91
N CYS A 58 35.43 10.48 10.09
CA CYS A 58 35.96 10.41 8.73
C CYS A 58 37.48 10.21 8.71
N GLU A 59 38.24 10.83 9.63
CA GLU A 59 39.69 10.62 9.76
C GLU A 59 40.00 9.17 10.12
N VAL A 60 39.34 8.62 11.12
CA VAL A 60 39.45 7.20 11.50
C VAL A 60 39.14 6.28 10.33
N ALA A 61 38.08 6.59 9.54
CA ALA A 61 37.72 5.80 8.37
C ALA A 61 38.76 5.88 7.26
N ARG A 62 39.42 7.01 7.05
CA ARG A 62 40.53 7.17 6.08
C ARG A 62 41.75 6.39 6.51
N GLU A 63 42.17 6.46 7.77
CA GLU A 63 43.30 5.71 8.30
C GLU A 63 43.09 4.19 8.15
N ALA A 64 41.89 3.71 8.58
CA ALA A 64 41.53 2.29 8.42
C ALA A 64 41.49 1.85 6.96
N HIS A 65 41.05 2.73 6.05
CA HIS A 65 41.08 2.46 4.62
C HIS A 65 42.51 2.36 4.08
N THR A 66 43.44 3.26 4.48
CA THR A 66 44.85 3.24 4.11
C THR A 66 45.50 1.92 4.50
N GLN A 67 45.25 1.43 5.72
CA GLN A 67 45.73 0.12 6.18
C GLN A 67 45.17 -1.03 5.32
N LYS A 68 43.86 -1.01 5.02
CA LYS A 68 43.25 -2.04 4.17
C LYS A 68 43.76 -2.03 2.74
N VAL A 69 44.10 -0.87 2.17
CA VAL A 69 44.70 -0.74 0.85
C VAL A 69 46.13 -1.33 0.86
N ALA A 70 46.93 -1.01 1.88
CA ALA A 70 48.28 -1.57 2.03
C ALA A 70 48.23 -3.10 2.13
N GLN A 71 47.31 -3.63 2.95
CA GLN A 71 47.11 -5.07 3.06
C GLN A 71 46.68 -5.70 1.73
N ALA A 72 45.71 -5.13 1.04
CA ALA A 72 45.23 -5.63 -0.25
C ALA A 72 46.34 -5.66 -1.30
N LYS A 73 47.22 -4.63 -1.34
CA LYS A 73 48.42 -4.59 -2.21
C LYS A 73 49.39 -5.72 -1.88
N ALA A 74 49.69 -5.94 -0.60
CA ALA A 74 50.57 -7.01 -0.16
C ALA A 74 50.04 -8.41 -0.52
N GLU A 75 48.70 -8.57 -0.52
CA GLU A 75 48.02 -9.82 -0.85
C GLU A 75 47.68 -9.96 -2.35
N GLY A 76 48.03 -9.01 -3.22
CA GLY A 76 47.67 -9.01 -4.65
C GLY A 76 46.14 -8.92 -4.91
N LYS A 77 45.39 -8.41 -3.96
CA LYS A 77 43.94 -8.26 -4.05
C LYS A 77 43.54 -6.88 -4.57
N LYS A 78 42.29 -6.79 -5.08
CA LYS A 78 41.71 -5.51 -5.50
C LYS A 78 41.58 -4.54 -4.32
N GLU A 79 42.01 -3.31 -4.54
CA GLU A 79 41.91 -2.25 -3.53
C GLU A 79 40.45 -1.98 -3.12
N PRO A 80 40.14 -1.92 -1.82
CA PRO A 80 38.82 -1.58 -1.33
C PRO A 80 38.48 -0.12 -1.64
N ARG A 81 37.21 0.19 -1.84
CA ARG A 81 36.75 1.57 -1.98
C ARG A 81 36.65 2.25 -0.60
N LEU A 82 37.11 3.51 -0.52
CA LEU A 82 36.86 4.33 0.67
C LEU A 82 35.37 4.53 0.92
N ARG A 83 34.92 4.25 2.13
CA ARG A 83 33.57 4.52 2.60
C ARG A 83 33.63 5.41 3.82
N LEU A 84 33.33 6.68 3.64
CA LEU A 84 33.23 7.64 4.75
C LEU A 84 31.86 7.48 5.47
N PRO A 85 31.79 7.76 6.77
CA PRO A 85 30.55 7.91 7.49
C PRO A 85 29.63 8.92 6.79
N LYS A 86 28.32 8.66 6.82
CA LYS A 86 27.35 9.60 6.25
C LYS A 86 27.38 10.91 7.00
N LYS A 87 27.53 12.03 6.26
CA LYS A 87 27.48 13.36 6.87
C LYS A 87 26.12 13.56 7.56
N PRO A 88 26.11 14.02 8.83
CA PRO A 88 24.90 14.42 9.51
C PRO A 88 24.12 15.47 8.72
N GLY A 89 22.82 15.43 8.77
CA GLY A 89 21.96 16.39 8.09
C GLY A 89 20.70 16.67 8.90
N ASP A 90 20.13 17.84 8.71
CA ASP A 90 18.89 18.23 9.37
C ASP A 90 17.77 17.21 9.05
N ALA A 91 17.15 16.69 10.09
CA ALA A 91 16.08 15.71 9.95
C ALA A 91 14.88 16.27 9.18
N ARG A 92 14.67 17.60 9.19
CA ARG A 92 13.64 18.31 8.40
C ARG A 92 13.90 18.23 6.90
N ALA A 93 15.17 18.16 6.48
CA ALA A 93 15.58 17.99 5.10
C ALA A 93 15.56 16.53 4.62
N GLY A 94 15.11 15.60 5.46
CA GLY A 94 14.98 14.19 5.14
C GLY A 94 14.01 13.95 3.98
N TRP A 95 14.04 12.73 3.44
CA TRP A 95 13.18 12.37 2.30
C TRP A 95 11.68 12.33 2.65
N SER A 96 11.33 11.92 3.86
CA SER A 96 9.95 11.78 4.34
C SER A 96 9.82 12.12 5.83
N PRO A 97 10.22 13.33 6.26
CA PRO A 97 10.07 13.72 7.66
C PRO A 97 8.57 13.79 8.01
N PRO A 98 8.17 13.51 9.25
CA PRO A 98 6.80 13.68 9.70
C PRO A 98 6.28 15.09 9.37
N ALA A 99 5.11 15.18 8.73
CA ALA A 99 4.48 16.42 8.25
C ALA A 99 5.29 17.24 7.22
N GLY A 100 6.49 16.83 6.85
CA GLY A 100 7.44 17.69 6.12
C GLY A 100 6.95 18.10 4.74
N LEU A 101 6.53 17.14 3.92
CA LEU A 101 6.00 17.46 2.58
C LEU A 101 4.64 18.12 2.64
N PHE A 102 3.81 17.76 3.60
CA PHE A 102 2.53 18.44 3.81
C PHE A 102 2.76 19.93 4.07
N ASN A 103 3.65 20.26 4.98
CA ASN A 103 3.99 21.65 5.29
C ASN A 103 4.66 22.38 4.11
N ALA A 104 5.53 21.70 3.38
CA ALA A 104 6.27 22.33 2.28
C ALA A 104 5.46 22.49 0.99
N THR A 105 4.46 21.65 0.72
CA THR A 105 3.78 21.62 -0.58
C THR A 105 2.27 21.82 -0.51
N VAL A 106 1.61 21.35 0.55
CA VAL A 106 0.15 21.45 0.71
C VAL A 106 -0.22 22.74 1.45
N MET A 107 0.44 23.03 2.56
CA MET A 107 0.14 24.23 3.34
C MET A 107 0.29 25.56 2.59
N PRO A 108 1.29 25.74 1.70
CA PRO A 108 1.37 26.97 0.91
C PRO A 108 0.16 27.22 -0.01
N ILE A 109 -0.52 26.17 -0.46
CA ILE A 109 -1.67 26.27 -1.37
C ILE A 109 -3.03 26.17 -0.66
N ARG A 110 -3.07 26.13 0.66
CA ARG A 110 -4.31 25.94 1.46
C ARG A 110 -5.38 27.02 1.25
N HIS A 111 -5.00 28.16 0.69
CA HIS A 111 -5.91 29.26 0.38
C HIS A 111 -6.62 29.10 -0.97
N LEU A 112 -6.24 28.11 -1.77
CA LEU A 112 -6.89 27.81 -3.03
C LEU A 112 -8.13 26.98 -2.80
N GLY A 113 -9.20 27.24 -3.56
CA GLY A 113 -10.38 26.39 -3.56
C GLY A 113 -10.08 25.07 -4.26
N LEU A 114 -10.16 23.95 -3.54
CA LEU A 114 -10.07 22.63 -4.13
C LEU A 114 -11.45 21.99 -4.33
N ARG A 115 -11.59 21.19 -5.38
CA ARG A 115 -12.78 20.39 -5.65
C ARG A 115 -12.66 18.95 -5.13
N GLY A 116 -11.45 18.50 -4.86
CA GLY A 116 -11.16 17.16 -4.37
C GLY A 116 -9.67 16.87 -4.39
N VAL A 117 -9.29 15.76 -3.75
CA VAL A 117 -7.92 15.27 -3.67
C VAL A 117 -7.86 13.88 -4.28
N LEU A 118 -6.88 13.64 -5.15
CA LEU A 118 -6.48 12.30 -5.57
C LEU A 118 -5.14 11.97 -4.90
N TYR A 119 -5.14 10.91 -4.11
CA TYR A 119 -3.98 10.45 -3.35
C TYR A 119 -3.50 9.11 -3.91
N TYR A 120 -2.27 9.08 -4.43
CA TYR A 120 -1.66 7.89 -5.00
C TYR A 120 -0.28 7.66 -4.34
N GLN A 121 -0.27 6.93 -3.25
CA GLN A 121 0.93 6.69 -2.43
C GLN A 121 0.72 5.42 -1.59
N GLY A 122 1.80 4.78 -1.18
CA GLY A 122 1.80 3.65 -0.25
C GLY A 122 2.96 2.69 -0.49
N GLU A 123 3.62 2.73 -1.66
CA GLU A 123 4.65 1.80 -2.08
C GLU A 123 5.81 1.71 -1.07
N ASN A 124 6.31 2.85 -0.61
CA ASN A 124 7.41 2.87 0.37
C ASN A 124 6.96 2.51 1.80
N ASN A 125 5.66 2.44 2.05
CA ASN A 125 5.10 1.93 3.30
C ASN A 125 4.98 0.40 3.32
N ASN A 126 5.18 -0.25 2.20
CA ASN A 126 5.45 -1.68 2.09
C ASN A 126 6.72 -2.05 2.89
N PHE A 127 7.24 -3.28 2.79
CA PHE A 127 8.50 -3.68 3.40
C PHE A 127 8.62 -3.37 4.89
N MET A 128 7.74 -3.94 5.73
CA MET A 128 7.75 -3.79 7.21
C MET A 128 7.30 -2.42 7.75
N ARG A 129 6.95 -1.46 6.92
CA ARG A 129 6.50 -0.13 7.36
C ARG A 129 4.98 0.03 7.35
N TRP A 130 4.25 -1.01 6.98
CA TRP A 130 2.78 -1.00 6.95
C TRP A 130 2.17 -0.76 8.35
N THR A 131 2.82 -1.20 9.43
CA THR A 131 2.36 -0.95 10.80
C THR A 131 2.31 0.55 11.13
N ARG A 132 3.24 1.32 10.57
CA ARG A 132 3.24 2.78 10.65
C ARG A 132 2.14 3.36 9.75
N TYR A 133 1.98 2.82 8.56
CA TYR A 133 0.97 3.25 7.60
C TYR A 133 -0.46 3.04 8.12
N GLU A 134 -0.71 1.93 8.80
CA GLU A 134 -2.02 1.62 9.39
C GLU A 134 -2.51 2.72 10.35
N SER A 135 -1.61 3.34 11.10
CA SER A 135 -1.96 4.44 12.00
C SER A 135 -1.92 5.82 11.32
N THR A 136 -1.10 6.00 10.28
CA THR A 136 -0.94 7.32 9.64
C THR A 136 -1.90 7.55 8.48
N PHE A 137 -2.23 6.52 7.69
CA PHE A 137 -3.09 6.71 6.51
C PHE A 137 -4.47 7.27 6.85
N PRO A 138 -5.19 6.84 7.91
CA PRO A 138 -6.48 7.44 8.30
C PRO A 138 -6.38 8.95 8.59
N LYS A 139 -5.19 9.44 8.94
CA LYS A 139 -4.94 10.86 9.23
C LYS A 139 -4.68 11.70 7.96
N VAL A 140 -4.40 11.07 6.83
CA VAL A 140 -4.16 11.80 5.57
C VAL A 140 -5.41 12.55 5.11
N PRO A 141 -6.57 11.93 4.85
CA PRO A 141 -7.76 12.67 4.42
C PRO A 141 -8.20 13.73 5.43
N VAL A 142 -8.09 13.44 6.74
CA VAL A 142 -8.39 14.41 7.79
C VAL A 142 -7.47 15.63 7.71
N SER A 143 -6.17 15.41 7.45
CA SER A 143 -5.21 16.49 7.31
C SER A 143 -5.54 17.42 6.15
N PHE A 144 -5.91 16.86 4.98
CA PHE A 144 -6.34 17.66 3.83
C PHE A 144 -7.60 18.46 4.14
N ARG A 145 -8.63 17.85 4.72
CA ARG A 145 -9.86 18.54 5.09
C ARG A 145 -9.60 19.70 6.05
N LYS A 146 -8.80 19.49 7.09
CA LYS A 146 -8.43 20.55 8.03
C LYS A 146 -7.61 21.66 7.38
N ALA A 147 -6.64 21.34 6.52
CA ALA A 147 -5.82 22.35 5.87
C ALA A 147 -6.62 23.27 4.95
N PHE A 148 -7.63 22.73 4.25
CA PHE A 148 -8.48 23.49 3.33
C PHE A 148 -9.78 23.98 3.99
N ASN A 149 -9.97 23.73 5.29
CA ASN A 149 -11.16 24.09 6.06
C ASN A 149 -12.46 23.63 5.37
N ASP A 150 -12.47 22.38 4.89
CA ASP A 150 -13.59 21.75 4.21
C ASP A 150 -13.69 20.28 4.63
N ASP A 151 -14.55 20.00 5.62
CA ASP A 151 -14.76 18.64 6.13
C ASP A 151 -15.40 17.71 5.09
N SER A 152 -16.01 18.30 4.06
CA SER A 152 -16.67 17.58 2.96
C SER A 152 -15.77 17.39 1.74
N LEU A 153 -14.50 17.84 1.78
CA LEU A 153 -13.56 17.75 0.66
C LEU A 153 -13.43 16.29 0.19
N PRO A 154 -13.82 15.98 -1.06
CA PRO A 154 -13.73 14.63 -1.59
C PRO A 154 -12.28 14.13 -1.64
N PHE A 155 -12.05 12.91 -1.14
CA PHE A 155 -10.73 12.28 -1.10
C PHE A 155 -10.76 10.92 -1.80
N GLY A 156 -10.14 10.84 -2.97
CA GLY A 156 -9.98 9.60 -3.74
C GLY A 156 -8.60 9.00 -3.53
N CYS A 157 -8.55 7.82 -2.91
CA CYS A 157 -7.30 7.07 -2.78
C CYS A 157 -7.15 6.08 -3.92
N ILE A 158 -6.20 6.32 -4.82
CA ILE A 158 -5.80 5.35 -5.83
C ILE A 158 -4.99 4.27 -5.11
N SER A 159 -5.51 3.03 -5.11
CA SER A 159 -4.87 1.92 -4.43
C SER A 159 -3.55 1.52 -5.09
N GLN A 160 -2.75 0.75 -4.37
CA GLN A 160 -1.51 0.21 -4.94
C GLN A 160 -1.81 -0.69 -6.14
N PRO A 161 -1.14 -0.48 -7.29
CA PRO A 161 -1.24 -1.37 -8.44
C PRO A 161 -0.65 -2.75 -8.13
N GLY A 162 -0.77 -3.69 -9.04
CA GLY A 162 -0.04 -4.94 -8.97
C GLY A 162 1.46 -4.72 -9.14
N TRP A 163 2.29 -5.50 -8.43
CA TRP A 163 3.74 -5.41 -8.54
C TRP A 163 4.42 -6.77 -8.39
N GLY A 164 5.46 -7.00 -9.18
CA GLY A 164 6.30 -8.19 -9.11
C GLY A 164 5.80 -9.32 -10.01
N THR A 165 5.65 -10.52 -9.48
CA THR A 165 5.18 -11.68 -10.25
C THR A 165 3.66 -11.74 -10.24
N PHE A 166 3.07 -11.85 -11.41
CA PHE A 166 1.62 -12.03 -11.55
C PHE A 166 1.20 -13.44 -11.15
N GLY A 167 0.10 -13.52 -10.41
CA GLY A 167 -0.47 -14.81 -10.05
C GLY A 167 0.38 -15.55 -9.03
N ILE A 168 0.31 -15.11 -7.79
CA ILE A 168 1.01 -15.80 -6.71
C ILE A 168 0.38 -17.15 -6.47
N ASP A 169 1.26 -18.13 -6.29
CA ASP A 169 0.94 -19.38 -5.67
C ASP A 169 0.34 -19.10 -4.27
N PRO A 170 -0.89 -19.54 -3.98
CA PRO A 170 -1.53 -19.32 -2.70
C PRO A 170 -0.75 -19.85 -1.50
N GLU A 171 0.13 -20.82 -1.70
CA GLU A 171 1.04 -21.30 -0.64
C GLU A 171 2.03 -20.22 -0.21
N VAL A 172 2.37 -19.28 -1.10
CA VAL A 172 3.21 -18.13 -0.79
C VAL A 172 2.41 -16.96 -0.19
N ALA A 173 1.09 -16.97 -0.31
CA ALA A 173 0.21 -15.95 0.28
C ALA A 173 0.18 -15.96 1.82
N THR A 174 0.82 -16.93 2.47
CA THR A 174 1.08 -16.93 3.91
C THR A 174 2.17 -15.93 4.30
N VAL A 175 3.02 -15.53 3.36
CA VAL A 175 3.99 -14.45 3.54
C VAL A 175 3.24 -13.14 3.41
N ALA A 176 3.51 -12.18 4.29
CA ALA A 176 2.86 -10.88 4.31
C ALA A 176 3.09 -10.15 2.98
N GLU A 177 2.11 -10.24 2.11
CA GLU A 177 2.08 -9.54 0.83
C GLU A 177 1.83 -8.05 1.07
N GLY A 178 2.92 -7.29 1.20
CA GLY A 178 2.87 -5.90 1.67
C GLY A 178 1.92 -5.01 0.87
N TYR A 179 1.81 -5.19 -0.44
CA TYR A 179 0.86 -4.43 -1.27
C TYR A 179 -0.60 -4.79 -0.97
N ALA A 180 -0.90 -6.06 -0.68
CA ALA A 180 -2.24 -6.46 -0.24
C ALA A 180 -2.60 -5.82 1.10
N ILE A 181 -1.63 -5.76 2.04
CA ILE A 181 -1.82 -5.12 3.34
C ILE A 181 -2.08 -3.62 3.18
N ILE A 182 -1.30 -2.92 2.36
CA ILE A 182 -1.49 -1.49 2.10
C ILE A 182 -2.87 -1.23 1.49
N ARG A 183 -3.30 -2.01 0.50
CA ARG A 183 -4.63 -1.88 -0.11
C ARG A 183 -5.76 -2.12 0.90
N ASP A 184 -5.63 -3.12 1.77
CA ASP A 184 -6.64 -3.38 2.81
C ASP A 184 -6.67 -2.28 3.88
N ILE A 185 -5.53 -1.70 4.26
CA ILE A 185 -5.47 -0.52 5.14
C ILE A 185 -6.22 0.65 4.50
N GLN A 186 -5.95 0.95 3.22
CA GLN A 186 -6.61 2.02 2.48
C GLN A 186 -8.12 1.80 2.42
N ARG A 187 -8.55 0.58 2.08
CA ARG A 187 -9.96 0.21 2.02
C ARG A 187 -10.66 0.39 3.37
N ARG A 188 -10.09 -0.17 4.44
CA ARG A 188 -10.69 -0.11 5.78
C ARG A 188 -10.78 1.32 6.32
N ALA A 189 -9.79 2.14 6.05
CA ALA A 189 -9.76 3.52 6.51
C ALA A 189 -10.80 4.41 5.81
N LEU A 190 -11.19 4.08 4.57
CA LEU A 190 -12.12 4.87 3.77
C LEU A 190 -13.53 4.26 3.67
N LYS A 191 -13.73 3.04 4.17
CA LYS A 191 -15.00 2.30 4.04
C LYS A 191 -16.20 3.09 4.56
N ASP A 192 -16.06 3.75 5.70
CA ASP A 192 -17.12 4.48 6.36
C ASP A 192 -16.95 6.02 6.22
N ASP A 193 -16.02 6.47 5.38
CA ASP A 193 -15.81 7.88 5.09
C ASP A 193 -16.79 8.35 4.01
N LEU A 194 -17.73 9.21 4.38
CA LEU A 194 -18.77 9.71 3.46
C LEU A 194 -18.19 10.45 2.24
N HIS A 195 -17.03 11.05 2.38
CA HIS A 195 -16.36 11.86 1.37
C HIS A 195 -15.06 11.20 0.86
N GLY A 196 -14.74 10.00 1.34
CA GLY A 196 -13.57 9.23 0.93
C GLY A 196 -13.95 7.98 0.15
N ASP A 197 -13.15 7.60 -0.83
CA ASP A 197 -13.27 6.32 -1.53
C ASP A 197 -11.90 5.76 -1.91
N MET A 198 -11.83 4.43 -2.00
CA MET A 198 -10.70 3.76 -2.61
C MET A 198 -11.00 3.42 -4.07
N ILE A 199 -10.09 3.81 -4.96
CA ILE A 199 -10.10 3.51 -6.39
C ILE A 199 -9.21 2.28 -6.59
N ALA A 200 -9.79 1.10 -6.78
CA ALA A 200 -9.05 -0.15 -6.91
C ALA A 200 -8.34 -0.22 -8.27
N THR A 201 -7.03 -0.42 -8.26
CA THR A 201 -6.18 -0.42 -9.47
C THR A 201 -5.21 -1.60 -9.54
N TYR A 202 -5.31 -2.58 -8.66
CA TYR A 202 -4.37 -3.71 -8.61
C TYR A 202 -4.24 -4.53 -9.91
N PRO A 203 -5.23 -4.58 -10.83
CA PRO A 203 -5.00 -5.25 -12.11
C PRO A 203 -4.00 -4.50 -13.01
N SER A 204 -3.87 -3.17 -12.84
CA SER A 204 -2.92 -2.34 -13.57
C SER A 204 -1.55 -2.43 -12.91
N GLY A 205 -0.76 -3.42 -13.28
CA GLY A 205 0.54 -3.64 -12.68
C GLY A 205 1.57 -4.18 -13.67
N ASN A 206 2.82 -4.28 -13.23
CA ASN A 206 3.88 -4.98 -13.95
C ASN A 206 4.98 -5.45 -12.98
N SER A 207 6.08 -5.99 -13.51
CA SER A 207 7.23 -6.42 -12.71
C SER A 207 7.99 -5.27 -12.04
N TYR A 208 7.74 -4.03 -12.45
CA TYR A 208 8.34 -2.83 -11.89
C TYR A 208 7.39 -2.14 -10.92
N ILE A 209 7.95 -1.43 -9.93
CA ILE A 209 7.19 -0.66 -8.94
C ILE A 209 6.44 0.53 -9.55
N HIS A 210 6.83 0.96 -10.75
CA HIS A 210 6.22 2.06 -11.49
C HIS A 210 5.58 1.54 -12.78
N PRO A 211 4.33 1.02 -12.73
CA PRO A 211 3.66 0.56 -13.95
C PRO A 211 3.47 1.72 -14.93
N ALA A 212 3.89 1.51 -16.17
CA ALA A 212 3.82 2.51 -17.24
C ALA A 212 2.38 2.76 -17.69
N GLU A 213 1.53 1.74 -17.64
CA GLU A 213 0.12 1.83 -18.04
C GLU A 213 -0.69 2.60 -17.01
N LYS A 214 -1.00 3.85 -17.32
CA LYS A 214 -1.78 4.76 -16.46
C LYS A 214 -3.20 5.00 -16.94
N LEU A 215 -3.54 4.59 -18.16
CA LEU A 215 -4.87 4.86 -18.71
C LEU A 215 -5.99 4.25 -17.87
N PRO A 216 -5.98 2.96 -17.47
CA PRO A 216 -7.02 2.40 -16.61
C PRO A 216 -7.11 3.11 -15.25
N VAL A 217 -5.98 3.52 -14.69
CA VAL A 217 -5.94 4.29 -13.44
C VAL A 217 -6.64 5.64 -13.60
N ALA A 218 -6.37 6.33 -14.71
CA ALA A 218 -6.99 7.62 -15.02
C ALA A 218 -8.49 7.48 -15.30
N GLU A 219 -8.92 6.42 -15.98
CA GLU A 219 -10.33 6.10 -16.23
C GLU A 219 -11.10 5.90 -14.92
N TYR A 220 -10.61 5.06 -14.01
CA TYR A 220 -11.25 4.86 -12.70
C TYR A 220 -11.24 6.12 -11.84
N ALA A 221 -10.14 6.88 -11.85
CA ALA A 221 -10.06 8.16 -11.14
C ALA A 221 -11.05 9.20 -11.73
N SER A 222 -11.26 9.19 -13.05
CA SER A 222 -12.24 10.07 -13.68
C SER A 222 -13.68 9.72 -13.31
N LEU A 223 -14.03 8.43 -13.25
CA LEU A 223 -15.35 7.98 -12.79
C LEU A 223 -15.59 8.41 -11.34
N TRP A 224 -14.59 8.26 -10.47
CA TRP A 224 -14.64 8.76 -9.10
C TRP A 224 -14.87 10.27 -9.06
N ALA A 225 -14.12 11.06 -9.85
CA ALA A 225 -14.27 12.50 -9.89
C ALA A 225 -15.66 12.92 -10.40
N LEU A 226 -16.15 12.27 -11.46
CA LEU A 226 -17.50 12.52 -11.98
C LEU A 226 -18.56 12.29 -10.90
N ALA A 227 -18.48 11.19 -10.15
CA ALA A 227 -19.46 10.86 -9.12
C ALA A 227 -19.32 11.76 -7.89
N LYS A 228 -18.13 11.85 -7.30
CA LYS A 228 -17.93 12.45 -5.98
C LYS A 228 -17.71 13.96 -6.05
N VAL A 229 -17.02 14.46 -7.06
CA VAL A 229 -16.73 15.88 -7.21
C VAL A 229 -17.83 16.58 -8.03
N TYR A 230 -18.18 16.01 -9.18
CA TYR A 230 -19.13 16.63 -10.12
C TYR A 230 -20.57 16.13 -9.94
N LYS A 231 -20.82 15.26 -8.96
CA LYS A 231 -22.17 14.74 -8.57
C LYS A 231 -22.95 14.10 -9.73
N LYS A 232 -22.23 13.51 -10.69
CA LYS A 232 -22.86 12.77 -11.79
C LYS A 232 -23.31 11.39 -11.33
N LYS A 233 -24.42 10.88 -11.88
CA LYS A 233 -24.95 9.53 -11.59
C LYS A 233 -24.16 8.50 -12.41
N VAL A 234 -22.94 8.19 -11.99
CA VAL A 234 -22.08 7.16 -12.58
C VAL A 234 -21.58 6.20 -11.50
N VAL A 235 -21.38 4.95 -11.88
CA VAL A 235 -20.70 3.97 -11.01
C VAL A 235 -19.21 4.32 -10.97
N HIS A 236 -18.62 4.41 -9.80
CA HIS A 236 -17.26 4.93 -9.61
C HIS A 236 -16.36 4.04 -8.75
N ARG A 237 -16.88 2.97 -8.20
CA ARG A 237 -16.12 2.00 -7.40
C ARG A 237 -16.57 0.58 -7.68
N GLY A 238 -15.70 -0.37 -7.43
CA GLY A 238 -16.05 -1.78 -7.41
C GLY A 238 -16.99 -2.11 -6.24
N ASN A 239 -17.56 -3.30 -6.28
CA ASN A 239 -18.48 -3.78 -5.25
C ASN A 239 -17.72 -4.01 -3.94
N GLU A 240 -18.33 -3.62 -2.82
CA GLU A 240 -17.72 -3.76 -1.51
C GLU A 240 -18.20 -5.03 -0.80
N PHE A 241 -17.27 -5.78 -0.22
CA PHE A 241 -17.60 -6.89 0.66
C PHE A 241 -18.33 -6.38 1.91
N THR A 242 -19.48 -6.97 2.23
CA THR A 242 -20.33 -6.52 3.32
C THR A 242 -20.47 -7.52 4.45
N ALA A 243 -20.56 -8.81 4.15
CA ALA A 243 -20.81 -9.84 5.16
C ALA A 243 -20.31 -11.22 4.72
N MET A 244 -20.03 -12.07 5.69
CA MET A 244 -19.72 -13.48 5.51
C MET A 244 -20.62 -14.32 6.40
N LYS A 245 -21.13 -15.44 5.86
CA LYS A 245 -21.78 -16.51 6.64
C LYS A 245 -20.97 -17.80 6.45
N LYS A 246 -20.83 -18.56 7.54
CA LYS A 246 -20.36 -19.94 7.47
C LYS A 246 -21.57 -20.86 7.48
N GLN A 247 -21.58 -21.85 6.61
CA GLN A 247 -22.50 -22.97 6.64
C GLN A 247 -21.75 -24.23 6.22
N ASP A 248 -21.76 -25.23 7.08
CA ASP A 248 -21.01 -26.47 6.91
C ASP A 248 -19.50 -26.21 6.62
N GLU A 249 -18.93 -26.85 5.64
CA GLU A 249 -17.55 -26.70 5.19
C GLU A 249 -17.32 -25.50 4.25
N LYS A 250 -18.23 -24.51 4.24
CA LYS A 250 -18.24 -23.45 3.26
C LYS A 250 -18.36 -22.05 3.88
N LEU A 251 -17.85 -21.06 3.16
CA LEU A 251 -18.06 -19.66 3.43
C LEU A 251 -18.88 -19.02 2.32
N PHE A 252 -19.81 -18.16 2.68
CA PHE A 252 -20.66 -17.42 1.74
C PHE A 252 -20.39 -15.93 1.94
N LEU A 253 -19.89 -15.28 0.88
CA LEU A 253 -19.52 -13.87 0.90
C LEU A 253 -20.56 -13.03 0.19
N PHE A 254 -21.01 -11.99 0.85
CA PHE A 254 -22.00 -11.03 0.35
C PHE A 254 -21.35 -9.70 0.04
N PHE A 255 -21.89 -9.01 -0.96
CA PHE A 255 -21.42 -7.73 -1.43
C PHE A 255 -22.57 -6.72 -1.43
N ASP A 256 -22.26 -5.42 -1.48
CA ASP A 256 -23.26 -4.35 -1.55
C ASP A 256 -24.05 -4.36 -2.87
N GLN A 257 -23.47 -4.89 -3.93
CA GLN A 257 -24.11 -5.20 -5.20
C GLN A 257 -23.53 -6.53 -5.72
N ASP A 258 -24.24 -7.19 -6.63
CA ASP A 258 -23.78 -8.44 -7.23
C ASP A 258 -22.56 -8.15 -8.13
N PRO A 259 -21.34 -8.57 -7.79
CA PRO A 259 -20.18 -8.40 -8.66
C PRO A 259 -20.29 -9.33 -9.87
N MET A 260 -19.68 -8.90 -10.96
CA MET A 260 -19.53 -9.71 -12.17
C MET A 260 -18.19 -10.43 -12.17
N VAL A 261 -18.15 -11.59 -12.80
CA VAL A 261 -16.91 -12.35 -13.00
C VAL A 261 -16.40 -12.10 -14.41
N TYR A 262 -15.15 -11.70 -14.51
CA TYR A 262 -14.46 -11.62 -15.78
C TYR A 262 -13.57 -12.84 -15.98
N GLU A 263 -13.45 -13.27 -17.24
CA GLU A 263 -12.69 -14.48 -17.57
C GLU A 263 -11.23 -14.32 -17.13
N ARG A 264 -10.64 -13.20 -17.46
CA ARG A 264 -9.27 -12.88 -17.12
C ARG A 264 -8.98 -11.40 -17.35
N TRP A 265 -7.94 -10.92 -16.71
CA TRP A 265 -7.25 -9.71 -17.12
C TRP A 265 -6.33 -10.10 -18.29
N LYS A 266 -6.55 -9.52 -19.47
CA LYS A 266 -5.65 -9.72 -20.59
C LYS A 266 -4.42 -8.87 -20.41
N HIS A 267 -3.28 -9.52 -20.20
CA HIS A 267 -1.98 -8.87 -20.24
C HIS A 267 -1.55 -8.74 -21.70
N ILE A 268 -1.47 -7.50 -22.18
CA ILE A 268 -0.95 -7.22 -23.52
C ILE A 268 0.51 -6.82 -23.34
N GLU A 269 1.40 -7.69 -23.83
CA GLU A 269 2.81 -7.42 -23.87
C GLU A 269 3.09 -6.58 -25.12
N ASN A 270 3.22 -5.26 -24.94
CA ASN A 270 3.66 -4.36 -26.00
C ASN A 270 4.92 -3.64 -25.51
N ASN A 271 6.08 -3.97 -26.06
CA ASN A 271 7.33 -3.23 -25.96
C ASN A 271 7.63 -2.66 -24.56
N ALA A 272 7.65 -3.51 -23.54
CA ALA A 272 7.93 -3.19 -22.14
C ALA A 272 6.76 -2.57 -21.31
N ALA A 273 5.57 -2.42 -21.86
CA ALA A 273 4.39 -2.03 -21.09
C ALA A 273 3.38 -3.17 -21.06
N TRP A 274 3.03 -3.64 -19.87
CA TRP A 274 1.97 -4.61 -19.66
C TRP A 274 0.64 -3.86 -19.56
N GLN A 275 -0.24 -4.03 -20.54
CA GLN A 275 -1.62 -3.58 -20.43
C GLN A 275 -2.47 -4.70 -19.85
N VAL A 276 -3.24 -4.36 -18.82
CA VAL A 276 -4.18 -5.27 -18.19
C VAL A 276 -5.58 -4.80 -18.51
N LEU A 277 -6.24 -5.49 -19.43
CA LEU A 277 -7.61 -5.20 -19.79
C LEU A 277 -8.55 -6.27 -19.25
N PRO A 278 -9.67 -5.89 -18.63
CA PRO A 278 -10.70 -6.85 -18.26
C PRO A 278 -11.31 -7.47 -19.52
N GLN A 279 -11.35 -8.80 -19.55
CA GLN A 279 -12.00 -9.54 -20.63
C GLN A 279 -13.35 -10.05 -20.14
N PRO A 280 -14.41 -9.91 -20.94
CA PRO A 280 -15.71 -10.49 -20.60
C PRO A 280 -15.57 -12.00 -20.40
N ARG A 281 -16.39 -12.55 -19.53
CA ARG A 281 -16.49 -13.98 -19.33
C ARG A 281 -17.13 -14.62 -20.56
N GLU A 282 -16.37 -15.47 -21.24
CA GLU A 282 -16.91 -16.39 -22.23
C GLU A 282 -17.07 -17.76 -21.56
N GLY A 283 -18.32 -18.17 -21.31
CA GLY A 283 -18.61 -19.43 -20.64
C GLY A 283 -18.50 -19.41 -19.11
N LYS A 284 -18.09 -20.53 -18.50
CA LYS A 284 -17.99 -20.75 -17.06
C LYS A 284 -16.56 -20.59 -16.55
N ALA A 285 -15.92 -19.49 -16.85
CA ALA A 285 -14.57 -19.24 -16.31
C ALA A 285 -14.58 -19.25 -14.77
N PRO A 286 -13.58 -19.87 -14.13
CA PRO A 286 -13.51 -19.94 -12.67
C PRO A 286 -13.32 -18.55 -12.05
N ILE A 287 -13.96 -18.34 -10.91
CA ILE A 287 -13.68 -17.17 -10.05
C ILE A 287 -12.32 -17.38 -9.41
N LYS A 288 -11.46 -16.36 -9.46
CA LYS A 288 -10.07 -16.40 -8.99
C LYS A 288 -9.82 -15.36 -7.90
N GLY A 289 -8.70 -15.54 -7.17
CA GLY A 289 -8.20 -14.57 -6.23
C GLY A 289 -8.64 -14.78 -4.79
N PHE A 290 -9.34 -15.86 -4.49
CA PHE A 290 -9.74 -16.22 -3.13
C PHE A 290 -8.82 -17.22 -2.48
N ILE A 291 -8.53 -16.99 -1.19
CA ILE A 291 -7.93 -17.96 -0.28
C ILE A 291 -8.78 -18.05 0.99
N ILE A 292 -8.82 -19.23 1.60
CA ILE A 292 -9.54 -19.49 2.86
C ILE A 292 -8.64 -20.16 3.89
N ALA A 293 -8.98 -20.00 5.16
CA ALA A 293 -8.26 -20.59 6.27
C ALA A 293 -9.20 -21.13 7.34
N GLY A 294 -8.76 -22.18 8.03
CA GLY A 294 -9.34 -22.66 9.27
C GLY A 294 -8.84 -21.88 10.50
N ALA A 295 -9.19 -22.38 11.69
CA ALA A 295 -8.74 -21.80 12.97
C ALA A 295 -7.22 -21.86 13.16
N ASP A 296 -6.52 -22.76 12.45
CA ASP A 296 -5.06 -22.89 12.40
C ASP A 296 -4.37 -21.72 11.67
N ARG A 297 -5.15 -20.85 10.99
CA ARG A 297 -4.71 -19.68 10.22
C ARG A 297 -3.80 -20.02 9.03
N ARG A 298 -3.82 -21.26 8.55
CA ARG A 298 -3.14 -21.66 7.32
C ARG A 298 -4.03 -21.35 6.14
N TRP A 299 -3.47 -20.67 5.13
CA TRP A 299 -4.20 -20.20 3.96
C TRP A 299 -4.05 -21.17 2.79
N TYR A 300 -5.16 -21.47 2.16
CA TYR A 300 -5.25 -22.37 1.01
C TYR A 300 -6.10 -21.76 -0.10
N PRO A 301 -5.85 -22.12 -1.38
CA PRO A 301 -6.70 -21.73 -2.48
C PRO A 301 -8.14 -22.13 -2.24
N ALA A 302 -9.06 -21.24 -2.57
CA ALA A 302 -10.48 -21.54 -2.51
C ALA A 302 -11.06 -21.82 -3.89
N LYS A 303 -11.86 -22.86 -3.99
CA LYS A 303 -12.84 -23.03 -5.07
C LYS A 303 -13.95 -22.03 -4.82
N ALA A 304 -14.26 -21.20 -5.82
CA ALA A 304 -15.25 -20.15 -5.70
C ALA A 304 -16.32 -20.30 -6.78
N ARG A 305 -17.58 -20.11 -6.40
CA ARG A 305 -18.71 -20.11 -7.35
C ARG A 305 -19.79 -19.12 -6.96
N GLU A 306 -20.47 -18.58 -7.94
CA GLU A 306 -21.69 -17.80 -7.76
C GLU A 306 -22.81 -18.72 -7.28
N THR A 307 -23.57 -18.27 -6.28
CA THR A 307 -24.72 -18.97 -5.76
C THR A 307 -25.70 -18.02 -5.07
N ARG A 308 -26.76 -18.58 -4.50
CA ARG A 308 -27.69 -17.85 -3.63
C ARG A 308 -27.82 -18.56 -2.29
N LEU A 309 -27.73 -17.80 -1.23
CA LEU A 309 -28.05 -18.24 0.12
C LEU A 309 -29.17 -17.33 0.66
N ASP A 310 -30.23 -17.89 1.20
CA ASP A 310 -31.41 -17.16 1.66
C ASP A 310 -31.97 -16.20 0.59
N LYS A 311 -32.03 -16.66 -0.67
CA LYS A 311 -32.43 -15.89 -1.86
C LYS A 311 -31.52 -14.71 -2.24
N LYS A 312 -30.46 -14.44 -1.48
CA LYS A 312 -29.47 -13.39 -1.77
C LYS A 312 -28.33 -13.97 -2.57
N TRP A 313 -27.88 -13.23 -3.56
CA TRP A 313 -26.69 -13.57 -4.35
C TRP A 313 -25.43 -13.50 -3.47
N CYS A 314 -24.52 -14.44 -3.65
CA CYS A 314 -23.26 -14.51 -2.90
C CYS A 314 -22.21 -15.34 -3.65
N ILE A 315 -20.95 -15.22 -3.21
CA ILE A 315 -19.88 -16.12 -3.61
C ILE A 315 -19.72 -17.20 -2.54
N GLU A 316 -19.90 -18.46 -2.93
CA GLU A 316 -19.57 -19.62 -2.11
C GLU A 316 -18.10 -19.97 -2.28
N LEU A 317 -17.41 -20.17 -1.16
CA LEU A 317 -16.03 -20.62 -1.10
C LEU A 317 -15.91 -21.96 -0.40
N SER A 318 -15.06 -22.85 -0.91
CA SER A 318 -14.71 -24.13 -0.30
C SER A 318 -13.27 -24.50 -0.64
N SER A 319 -12.69 -25.44 0.10
CA SER A 319 -11.39 -26.06 -0.21
C SER A 319 -11.36 -27.48 0.34
N ASP A 320 -10.82 -28.40 -0.43
CA ASP A 320 -10.66 -29.78 0.03
C ASP A 320 -9.67 -29.89 1.22
N LEU A 321 -8.79 -28.88 1.36
CA LEU A 321 -7.77 -28.80 2.39
C LEU A 321 -8.24 -28.08 3.67
N VAL A 322 -9.43 -27.46 3.66
CA VAL A 322 -9.96 -26.69 4.81
C VAL A 322 -11.39 -27.12 5.10
N LYS A 323 -11.56 -28.08 6.01
CA LYS A 323 -12.88 -28.62 6.36
C LYS A 323 -13.71 -27.67 7.22
N GLU A 324 -13.05 -26.85 8.04
CA GLU A 324 -13.68 -25.89 8.94
C GLU A 324 -13.19 -24.46 8.62
N PRO A 325 -13.60 -23.88 7.48
CA PRO A 325 -13.15 -22.54 7.12
C PRO A 325 -13.78 -21.50 8.05
N VAL A 326 -12.97 -20.53 8.47
CA VAL A 326 -13.41 -19.43 9.35
C VAL A 326 -13.03 -18.05 8.81
N ALA A 327 -12.17 -17.99 7.80
CA ALA A 327 -11.73 -16.74 7.21
C ALA A 327 -11.49 -16.86 5.71
N ALA A 328 -11.69 -15.75 5.01
CA ALA A 328 -11.42 -15.62 3.58
C ALA A 328 -10.69 -14.31 3.29
N ARG A 329 -9.85 -14.32 2.24
CA ARG A 329 -9.21 -13.13 1.68
C ARG A 329 -9.38 -13.12 0.17
N TYR A 330 -9.49 -11.93 -0.40
CA TYR A 330 -9.60 -11.72 -1.82
C TYR A 330 -8.52 -10.75 -2.32
N GLY A 331 -7.89 -11.09 -3.45
CA GLY A 331 -6.85 -10.27 -4.02
C GLY A 331 -5.64 -10.08 -3.09
N TRP A 332 -5.37 -11.08 -2.25
CA TRP A 332 -4.36 -11.00 -1.19
C TRP A 332 -2.98 -11.41 -1.71
N ALA A 333 -2.44 -10.61 -2.61
CA ALA A 333 -1.13 -10.79 -3.21
C ALA A 333 -0.55 -9.44 -3.65
N ASN A 334 0.76 -9.36 -3.90
CA ASN A 334 1.35 -8.15 -4.46
C ASN A 334 0.75 -7.85 -5.85
N TRP A 335 0.60 -8.86 -6.70
CA TRP A 335 -0.09 -8.76 -7.98
C TRP A 335 -1.12 -9.91 -8.13
N PRO A 336 -2.33 -9.71 -7.62
CA PRO A 336 -3.31 -10.79 -7.52
C PRO A 336 -4.00 -11.12 -8.85
N THR A 337 -4.50 -12.35 -8.93
CA THR A 337 -5.31 -12.87 -10.05
C THR A 337 -6.81 -12.60 -9.90
N GLY A 338 -7.24 -11.83 -8.91
CA GLY A 338 -8.66 -11.57 -8.65
C GLY A 338 -9.39 -11.06 -9.90
N ASN A 339 -10.54 -11.65 -10.24
CA ASN A 339 -11.29 -11.35 -11.45
C ASN A 339 -12.75 -10.93 -11.21
N LEU A 340 -13.06 -10.51 -9.99
CA LEU A 340 -14.35 -9.89 -9.69
C LEU A 340 -14.32 -8.40 -10.01
N VAL A 341 -15.37 -7.91 -10.65
CA VAL A 341 -15.53 -6.49 -11.02
C VAL A 341 -16.95 -6.03 -10.79
N GLY A 342 -17.13 -4.74 -10.60
CA GLY A 342 -18.42 -4.06 -10.66
C GLY A 342 -18.91 -3.85 -12.10
N ARG A 343 -20.08 -3.23 -12.25
CA ARG A 343 -20.74 -3.03 -13.56
C ARG A 343 -19.89 -2.27 -14.56
N GLU A 344 -19.15 -1.26 -14.12
CA GLU A 344 -18.27 -0.45 -14.97
C GLU A 344 -16.85 -1.06 -15.07
N ARG A 345 -16.72 -2.37 -14.89
CA ARG A 345 -15.45 -3.10 -14.93
C ARG A 345 -14.43 -2.65 -13.89
N ILE A 346 -14.88 -1.94 -12.86
CA ILE A 346 -14.02 -1.50 -11.77
C ILE A 346 -13.75 -2.70 -10.87
N PRO A 347 -12.50 -3.00 -10.53
CA PRO A 347 -12.15 -4.18 -9.73
C PRO A 347 -12.78 -4.14 -8.35
N VAL A 348 -13.23 -5.31 -7.86
CA VAL A 348 -13.56 -5.49 -6.44
C VAL A 348 -12.29 -5.26 -5.62
N PRO A 349 -12.30 -4.40 -4.60
CA PRO A 349 -11.11 -4.12 -3.81
C PRO A 349 -10.53 -5.38 -3.14
N THR A 350 -9.22 -5.36 -2.87
CA THR A 350 -8.59 -6.34 -1.97
C THR A 350 -9.22 -6.24 -0.59
N PHE A 351 -9.62 -7.38 -0.01
CA PHE A 351 -10.18 -7.43 1.34
C PHE A 351 -9.84 -8.71 2.09
N ARG A 352 -10.03 -8.66 3.40
CA ARG A 352 -10.04 -9.82 4.28
C ARG A 352 -11.26 -9.82 5.18
N THR A 353 -11.72 -11.01 5.57
CA THR A 353 -12.82 -11.19 6.53
C THR A 353 -12.31 -11.35 7.96
N ASP A 354 -11.02 -11.61 8.13
CA ASP A 354 -10.36 -11.81 9.42
C ASP A 354 -9.81 -10.49 9.97
N ASN A 355 -9.61 -10.46 11.29
CA ASN A 355 -8.90 -9.43 12.02
C ASN A 355 -7.60 -9.95 12.68
N TRP A 356 -7.08 -11.07 12.19
CA TRP A 356 -5.89 -11.66 12.76
C TRP A 356 -4.68 -10.74 12.63
N PRO A 357 -3.76 -10.78 13.60
CA PRO A 357 -2.51 -10.03 13.48
C PRO A 357 -1.77 -10.40 12.20
N LEU A 358 -1.36 -9.39 11.46
CA LEU A 358 -0.53 -9.57 10.28
C LEU A 358 0.94 -9.74 10.72
N PRO A 359 1.77 -10.49 9.97
CA PRO A 359 3.17 -10.68 10.30
C PRO A 359 3.91 -9.35 10.42
N LYS A 360 4.62 -9.15 11.52
CA LYS A 360 5.41 -7.93 11.79
C LYS A 360 6.79 -8.05 11.15
N GLY A 361 6.88 -8.27 9.89
CA GLY A 361 8.17 -8.36 9.23
C GLY A 361 8.05 -9.23 8.01
N MET A 362 8.48 -8.72 6.89
CA MET A 362 8.77 -9.55 5.74
C MET A 362 10.26 -9.84 5.79
N ASN A 363 10.63 -11.04 6.19
CA ASN A 363 11.90 -11.59 5.74
C ASN A 363 11.73 -11.84 4.24
N TYR A 364 11.97 -10.81 3.44
CA TYR A 364 12.21 -10.97 2.04
C TYR A 364 13.60 -11.59 1.92
N SER A 365 13.70 -12.87 2.25
CA SER A 365 14.86 -13.66 1.90
C SER A 365 14.66 -14.12 0.45
N PRO A 366 15.56 -13.78 -0.46
CA PRO A 366 15.59 -14.40 -1.78
C PRO A 366 15.71 -15.93 -1.71
N GLU A 367 16.11 -16.47 -0.57
CA GLU A 367 16.26 -17.90 -0.29
C GLU A 367 14.93 -18.62 -0.02
N ALA A 368 13.88 -17.93 0.40
CA ALA A 368 12.53 -18.49 0.51
C ALA A 368 11.92 -18.91 -0.86
N LYS A 369 12.59 -18.60 -1.97
CA LYS A 369 12.23 -19.06 -3.33
C LYS A 369 12.88 -20.39 -3.72
N LYS A 370 13.63 -21.03 -2.82
CA LYS A 370 14.34 -22.30 -3.09
C LYS A 370 13.92 -23.45 -2.19
N ALA A 371 12.87 -23.30 -1.40
CA ALA A 371 12.28 -24.38 -0.62
C ALA A 371 11.00 -24.89 -1.27
#